data_5eeb13f5b94f38ab0cdba299c422df78
#
_entry.id   5eeb13f5b94f38ab0cdba299c422df78
#
_cell.length_a   1.000
_cell.length_b   1.000
_cell.length_c   1.000
_cell.angle_alpha   90.00
_cell.angle_beta   90.00
_cell.angle_gamma   90.00
#
_symmetry.space_group_name_H-M   'P 1'
#
loop_
_entity.id
_entity.type
_entity.pdbx_description
1 polymer ?
#
loop_
_entity_poly.entity_id
_entity_poly.type
_entity_poly.pdbx_seq_one_letter_code
_entity_poly.pdbx_strand_id
1 'polypeptide(L)'
;MNHYNGIDGDTIERGGKYNQHSIGHEVCNFSNNAGSLYGYVQPTGQIKIEKLGGGKYDDSVSGVTVVWTAGPETGGTVVVGWYKDATVFREAQKIPRPNAIQKKNGVSTFRIKATVDKAVLLPVEQRELIIPRAVKGGIGQSNVWYADKEESQEIVRRVALLINDGVTPALPDVDQSQSILEGNPRLVTHLRRERNSAIVKAKKDAILRATGKLCCEACGFDFKDVYGELGEDFCEAHHLQPLSKADGIVKTELEDLAIVCSNCHRIIHRTDPMLSILSLAKHLQHQRTQPNVPLGRCAIKPAKRR
;
A
#
# COMPACT_ATOMS: atom_id res chain seq x y z
N MET A 1 14.71 5.14 -7.17
CA MET A 1 14.49 6.46 -6.53
C MET A 1 13.68 6.26 -5.26
N ASN A 2 14.24 6.68 -4.13
CA ASN A 2 13.61 6.48 -2.82
C ASN A 2 12.96 7.75 -2.28
N HIS A 3 13.55 8.91 -2.51
CA HIS A 3 13.12 10.15 -1.88
C HIS A 3 12.35 11.11 -2.79
N TYR A 4 12.56 11.05 -4.11
CA TYR A 4 11.88 11.90 -5.12
C TYR A 4 11.95 13.40 -4.85
N ASN A 5 12.99 13.85 -4.16
CA ASN A 5 13.19 15.24 -3.76
C ASN A 5 14.47 15.86 -4.36
N GLY A 6 15.12 15.13 -5.29
CA GLY A 6 16.34 15.55 -5.94
C GLY A 6 17.58 15.56 -5.04
N ILE A 7 17.54 14.90 -3.88
CA ILE A 7 18.68 14.81 -2.95
C ILE A 7 19.64 13.71 -3.40
N ASP A 8 20.93 13.87 -3.06
CA ASP A 8 21.96 12.86 -3.26
C ASP A 8 21.57 11.55 -2.55
N GLY A 9 21.75 10.42 -3.22
CA GLY A 9 21.31 9.10 -2.75
C GLY A 9 20.06 8.55 -3.44
N ASP A 10 19.36 9.36 -4.24
CA ASP A 10 18.34 8.85 -5.16
C ASP A 10 19.00 8.27 -6.41
N THR A 11 19.36 7.00 -6.37
CA THR A 11 19.93 6.28 -7.50
C THR A 11 18.85 5.62 -8.34
N ILE A 12 19.08 5.55 -9.65
CA ILE A 12 18.25 4.77 -10.57
C ILE A 12 19.07 3.55 -10.96
N GLU A 13 18.67 2.39 -10.46
CA GLU A 13 19.38 1.14 -10.75
C GLU A 13 18.90 0.49 -12.05
N ARG A 14 17.72 0.89 -12.56
CA ARG A 14 17.11 0.33 -13.77
C ARG A 14 16.44 1.41 -14.60
N GLY A 15 16.48 1.26 -15.92
CA GLY A 15 15.85 2.20 -16.85
C GLY A 15 16.53 2.16 -18.23
N GLY A 16 16.10 3.03 -19.14
CA GLY A 16 16.70 3.14 -20.48
C GLY A 16 18.14 3.66 -20.44
N LYS A 17 18.78 3.76 -21.62
CA LYS A 17 20.18 4.20 -21.78
C LYS A 17 20.52 5.50 -21.04
N TYR A 18 19.57 6.43 -20.91
CA TYR A 18 19.76 7.69 -20.18
C TYR A 18 20.09 7.46 -18.70
N ASN A 19 19.41 6.50 -18.07
CA ASN A 19 19.57 6.22 -16.63
C ASN A 19 20.89 5.51 -16.28
N GLN A 20 21.66 5.07 -17.27
CA GLN A 20 23.00 4.50 -17.05
C GLN A 20 24.05 5.56 -16.67
N HIS A 21 23.80 6.84 -17.02
CA HIS A 21 24.75 7.94 -16.84
C HIS A 21 24.17 9.17 -16.14
N SER A 22 22.85 9.22 -15.91
CA SER A 22 22.17 10.38 -15.34
C SER A 22 20.94 9.96 -14.55
N ILE A 23 20.65 10.66 -13.46
CA ILE A 23 19.42 10.52 -12.69
C ILE A 23 18.27 11.08 -13.51
N GLY A 24 17.15 10.32 -13.63
CA GLY A 24 15.97 10.77 -14.38
C GLY A 24 15.31 12.00 -13.73
N HIS A 25 14.73 12.84 -14.55
CA HIS A 25 14.10 14.10 -14.11
C HIS A 25 12.91 13.87 -13.15
N GLU A 26 12.35 12.67 -13.11
CA GLU A 26 11.29 12.23 -12.19
C GLU A 26 11.71 12.33 -10.72
N VAL A 27 13.02 12.39 -10.42
CA VAL A 27 13.56 12.56 -9.06
C VAL A 27 13.04 13.81 -8.35
N CYS A 28 12.62 14.83 -9.10
CA CYS A 28 12.07 16.08 -8.56
C CYS A 28 10.54 16.10 -8.44
N ASN A 29 9.85 15.01 -8.77
CA ASN A 29 8.37 15.03 -8.84
C ASN A 29 7.70 15.43 -7.52
N PHE A 30 8.31 15.14 -6.37
CA PHE A 30 7.80 15.57 -5.07
C PHE A 30 8.56 16.74 -4.44
N SER A 31 9.40 17.44 -5.22
CA SER A 31 10.11 18.61 -4.74
C SER A 31 9.18 19.82 -4.66
N ASN A 32 8.94 20.31 -3.44
CA ASN A 32 8.11 21.49 -3.19
C ASN A 32 8.74 22.73 -3.80
N ASN A 33 7.99 23.42 -4.65
CA ASN A 33 8.35 24.68 -5.25
C ASN A 33 7.26 25.70 -4.97
N ALA A 34 7.40 26.45 -3.88
CA ALA A 34 6.46 27.47 -3.45
C ALA A 34 5.01 26.97 -3.38
N GLY A 35 4.77 25.80 -2.77
CA GLY A 35 3.45 25.21 -2.60
C GLY A 35 2.96 24.39 -3.81
N SER A 36 3.71 24.37 -4.90
CA SER A 36 3.39 23.59 -6.10
C SER A 36 4.38 22.44 -6.31
N LEU A 37 3.88 21.34 -6.87
CA LEU A 37 4.65 20.21 -7.39
C LEU A 37 4.56 20.21 -8.91
N TYR A 38 5.70 19.95 -9.54
CA TYR A 38 5.84 19.90 -10.99
C TYR A 38 6.30 18.50 -11.39
N GLY A 39 5.36 17.66 -11.82
CA GLY A 39 5.60 16.28 -12.20
C GLY A 39 6.17 16.19 -13.62
N TYR A 40 7.36 15.63 -13.72
CA TYR A 40 7.98 15.27 -14.99
C TYR A 40 7.59 13.84 -15.38
N VAL A 41 7.18 13.67 -16.60
CA VAL A 41 7.05 12.37 -17.27
C VAL A 41 7.36 12.55 -18.75
N GLN A 42 8.03 11.57 -19.35
CA GLN A 42 8.33 11.57 -20.78
C GLN A 42 7.51 10.52 -21.49
N PRO A 43 6.31 10.89 -22.02
CA PRO A 43 5.51 9.99 -22.83
C PRO A 43 6.13 9.79 -24.21
N THR A 44 5.73 8.74 -24.90
CA THR A 44 5.97 8.62 -26.34
C THR A 44 4.97 9.54 -27.05
N GLY A 45 5.44 10.71 -27.48
CA GLY A 45 4.60 11.77 -28.05
C GLY A 45 3.89 12.61 -26.99
N GLN A 46 2.61 12.92 -27.21
CA GLN A 46 1.78 13.73 -26.32
C GLN A 46 1.07 12.89 -25.27
N ILE A 47 0.69 13.51 -24.15
CA ILE A 47 -0.30 12.90 -23.25
C ILE A 47 -1.69 13.01 -23.89
N LYS A 48 -2.39 11.88 -23.99
CA LYS A 48 -3.76 11.80 -24.54
C LYS A 48 -4.75 12.21 -23.47
N ILE A 49 -4.91 13.52 -23.25
CA ILE A 49 -5.79 14.06 -22.21
C ILE A 49 -7.27 13.74 -22.45
N GLU A 50 -7.65 13.37 -23.69
CA GLU A 50 -8.99 12.87 -23.99
C GLU A 50 -9.35 11.61 -23.19
N LYS A 51 -8.35 10.77 -22.87
CA LYS A 51 -8.54 9.59 -22.01
C LYS A 51 -8.72 9.94 -20.53
N LEU A 52 -8.47 11.19 -20.18
CA LEU A 52 -8.61 11.73 -18.83
C LEU A 52 -9.82 12.65 -18.70
N GLY A 53 -10.67 12.71 -19.73
CA GLY A 53 -11.87 13.55 -19.76
C GLY A 53 -11.68 14.95 -20.37
N GLY A 54 -10.49 15.25 -20.91
CA GLY A 54 -10.24 16.50 -21.64
C GLY A 54 -10.80 16.48 -23.06
N GLY A 55 -11.09 17.65 -23.59
CA GLY A 55 -11.53 17.83 -24.98
C GLY A 55 -10.41 17.68 -26.01
N LYS A 56 -10.79 17.46 -27.26
CA LYS A 56 -9.83 17.25 -28.37
C LYS A 56 -8.88 18.44 -28.57
N TYR A 57 -9.35 19.65 -28.31
CA TYR A 57 -8.61 20.88 -28.51
C TYR A 57 -8.10 21.52 -27.24
N ASP A 58 -8.28 20.85 -26.07
CA ASP A 58 -7.79 21.35 -24.82
C ASP A 58 -6.28 21.12 -24.71
N ASP A 59 -5.59 22.05 -24.07
CA ASP A 59 -4.17 21.94 -23.77
C ASP A 59 -3.92 21.17 -22.48
N SER A 60 -4.92 21.11 -21.60
CA SER A 60 -4.83 20.45 -20.29
C SER A 60 -6.18 19.97 -19.77
N VAL A 61 -6.13 19.10 -18.77
CA VAL A 61 -7.30 18.62 -18.00
C VAL A 61 -6.97 18.68 -16.52
N SER A 62 -7.90 19.15 -15.69
CA SER A 62 -7.76 19.25 -14.23
C SER A 62 -8.64 18.22 -13.52
N GLY A 63 -8.43 18.05 -12.20
CA GLY A 63 -9.18 17.08 -11.39
C GLY A 63 -8.69 15.64 -11.55
N VAL A 64 -7.50 15.43 -12.11
CA VAL A 64 -6.96 14.11 -12.38
C VAL A 64 -6.20 13.58 -11.15
N THR A 65 -6.47 12.33 -10.78
CA THR A 65 -5.60 11.61 -9.84
C THR A 65 -4.45 10.96 -10.60
N VAL A 66 -3.23 11.42 -10.35
CA VAL A 66 -2.01 10.88 -10.96
C VAL A 66 -1.28 10.01 -9.96
N VAL A 67 -0.98 8.77 -10.33
CA VAL A 67 -0.29 7.79 -9.47
C VAL A 67 1.12 7.59 -10.01
N TRP A 68 2.09 7.81 -9.13
CA TRP A 68 3.51 7.63 -9.44
C TRP A 68 3.94 6.21 -9.06
N THR A 69 4.66 5.57 -9.97
CA THR A 69 5.14 4.20 -9.77
C THR A 69 6.65 4.10 -10.06
N ALA A 70 7.33 3.23 -9.34
CA ALA A 70 8.74 2.94 -9.58
C ALA A 70 9.02 1.45 -9.42
N GLY A 71 10.14 0.99 -10.00
CA GLY A 71 10.67 -0.34 -9.76
C GLY A 71 11.46 -0.36 -8.44
N PRO A 72 11.12 -1.21 -7.45
CA PRO A 72 11.96 -1.46 -6.30
C PRO A 72 13.18 -2.31 -6.68
N GLU A 73 14.20 -2.36 -5.82
CA GLU A 73 15.40 -3.19 -6.02
C GLU A 73 15.06 -4.67 -6.24
N THR A 74 14.00 -5.15 -5.57
CA THR A 74 13.49 -6.53 -5.69
C THR A 74 12.75 -6.83 -6.99
N GLY A 75 12.59 -5.83 -7.89
CA GLY A 75 11.85 -5.96 -9.15
C GLY A 75 10.37 -5.62 -9.03
N GLY A 76 9.67 -5.61 -10.18
CA GLY A 76 8.26 -5.22 -10.26
C GLY A 76 8.05 -3.72 -10.43
N THR A 77 6.86 -3.26 -10.19
CA THR A 77 6.49 -1.84 -10.19
C THR A 77 5.56 -1.58 -9.01
N VAL A 78 5.91 -0.67 -8.13
CA VAL A 78 5.13 -0.33 -6.93
C VAL A 78 4.61 1.10 -7.00
N VAL A 79 3.49 1.37 -6.35
CA VAL A 79 3.00 2.73 -6.13
C VAL A 79 3.93 3.41 -5.13
N VAL A 80 4.47 4.57 -5.50
CA VAL A 80 5.35 5.37 -4.64
C VAL A 80 4.67 6.60 -4.08
N GLY A 81 3.58 7.05 -4.70
CA GLY A 81 2.82 8.21 -4.25
C GLY A 81 1.82 8.66 -5.31
N TRP A 82 1.12 9.74 -5.03
CA TRP A 82 0.09 10.28 -5.93
C TRP A 82 -0.09 11.79 -5.77
N TYR A 83 -0.73 12.39 -6.78
CA TYR A 83 -1.29 13.73 -6.73
C TYR A 83 -2.80 13.62 -6.92
N LYS A 84 -3.59 14.22 -6.05
CA LYS A 84 -5.04 14.43 -6.24
C LYS A 84 -5.28 15.78 -6.91
N ASP A 85 -6.40 15.91 -7.61
CA ASP A 85 -6.81 17.14 -8.28
C ASP A 85 -5.73 17.78 -9.16
N ALA A 86 -4.88 16.96 -9.75
CA ALA A 86 -3.79 17.43 -10.60
C ALA A 86 -4.30 17.98 -11.93
N THR A 87 -3.55 18.95 -12.47
CA THR A 87 -3.69 19.38 -13.87
C THR A 87 -2.67 18.66 -14.72
N VAL A 88 -3.12 17.95 -15.73
CA VAL A 88 -2.29 17.21 -16.70
C VAL A 88 -2.30 17.96 -18.02
N PHE A 89 -1.12 18.26 -18.55
CA PHE A 89 -0.92 19.01 -19.79
C PHE A 89 -0.61 18.04 -20.94
N ARG A 90 -1.19 18.31 -22.10
CA ARG A 90 -0.92 17.58 -23.35
C ARG A 90 0.56 17.67 -23.71
N GLU A 91 1.11 18.87 -23.65
CA GLU A 91 2.50 19.18 -23.94
C GLU A 91 3.30 19.58 -22.70
N ALA A 92 4.62 19.49 -22.80
CA ALA A 92 5.52 19.94 -21.73
C ALA A 92 5.41 21.45 -21.53
N GLN A 93 5.26 21.86 -20.28
CA GLN A 93 5.22 23.25 -19.83
C GLN A 93 6.53 23.62 -19.19
N LYS A 94 6.95 24.89 -19.26
CA LYS A 94 8.13 25.39 -18.54
C LYS A 94 7.79 25.63 -17.08
N ILE A 95 8.67 25.21 -16.16
CA ILE A 95 8.55 25.60 -14.75
C ILE A 95 8.86 27.09 -14.64
N PRO A 96 7.94 27.94 -14.13
CA PRO A 96 8.12 29.40 -14.17
C PRO A 96 9.37 29.88 -13.44
N ARG A 97 9.67 29.26 -12.27
CA ARG A 97 10.83 29.57 -11.42
C ARG A 97 11.33 28.27 -10.78
N PRO A 98 12.16 27.48 -11.49
CA PRO A 98 12.69 26.26 -10.91
C PRO A 98 13.45 26.54 -9.60
N ASN A 99 13.18 25.75 -8.56
CA ASN A 99 13.89 25.83 -7.29
C ASN A 99 15.34 25.32 -7.42
N ALA A 100 16.14 25.43 -6.35
CA ALA A 100 17.54 25.03 -6.36
C ALA A 100 17.72 23.54 -6.69
N ILE A 101 16.83 22.67 -6.19
CA ILE A 101 16.87 21.22 -6.42
C ILE A 101 16.57 20.91 -7.88
N GLN A 102 15.53 21.53 -8.45
CA GLN A 102 15.16 21.37 -9.86
C GLN A 102 16.28 21.84 -10.79
N LYS A 103 16.89 22.99 -10.48
CA LYS A 103 18.05 23.52 -11.24
C LYS A 103 19.25 22.57 -11.18
N LYS A 104 19.59 22.06 -9.97
CA LYS A 104 20.70 21.10 -9.78
C LYS A 104 20.49 19.84 -10.63
N ASN A 105 19.26 19.37 -10.77
CA ASN A 105 18.91 18.16 -11.52
C ASN A 105 18.52 18.44 -12.99
N GLY A 106 18.66 19.67 -13.48
CA GLY A 106 18.36 20.03 -14.87
C GLY A 106 16.85 19.98 -15.22
N VAL A 107 15.97 20.00 -14.22
CA VAL A 107 14.52 19.89 -14.43
C VAL A 107 13.93 21.27 -14.68
N SER A 108 13.58 21.56 -15.93
CA SER A 108 13.05 22.86 -16.36
C SER A 108 11.62 22.78 -16.90
N THR A 109 11.11 21.57 -17.13
CA THR A 109 9.79 21.34 -17.71
C THR A 109 8.99 20.34 -16.92
N PHE A 110 7.66 20.37 -17.05
CA PHE A 110 6.72 19.45 -16.42
C PHE A 110 5.53 19.19 -17.35
N ARG A 111 4.76 18.16 -17.08
CA ARG A 111 3.46 17.89 -17.73
C ARG A 111 2.31 17.74 -16.74
N ILE A 112 2.64 17.65 -15.45
CA ILE A 112 1.65 17.45 -14.39
C ILE A 112 1.92 18.47 -13.29
N LYS A 113 0.86 19.15 -12.83
CA LYS A 113 0.94 20.13 -11.77
C LYS A 113 -0.06 19.78 -10.66
N ALA A 114 0.37 19.86 -9.43
CA ALA A 114 -0.50 19.73 -8.27
C ALA A 114 -0.03 20.70 -7.16
N THR A 115 -0.84 20.88 -6.14
CA THR A 115 -0.45 21.54 -4.90
C THR A 115 0.10 20.52 -3.89
N VAL A 116 0.97 20.95 -3.00
CA VAL A 116 1.65 20.06 -2.03
C VAL A 116 0.66 19.37 -1.11
N ASP A 117 -0.41 20.07 -0.68
CA ASP A 117 -1.48 19.55 0.16
C ASP A 117 -2.31 18.44 -0.50
N LYS A 118 -2.28 18.34 -1.83
CA LYS A 118 -2.98 17.31 -2.63
C LYS A 118 -2.07 16.16 -3.05
N ALA A 119 -0.86 16.09 -2.53
CA ALA A 119 0.11 15.09 -2.91
C ALA A 119 0.59 14.27 -1.71
N VAL A 120 0.81 12.99 -1.94
CA VAL A 120 1.36 12.07 -0.95
C VAL A 120 2.52 11.32 -1.59
N LEU A 121 3.68 11.38 -0.96
CA LEU A 121 4.81 10.49 -1.22
C LEU A 121 4.86 9.46 -0.09
N LEU A 122 4.68 8.19 -0.43
CA LEU A 122 4.74 7.11 0.55
C LEU A 122 6.18 6.94 1.07
N PRO A 123 6.37 6.77 2.38
CA PRO A 123 7.63 6.25 2.93
C PRO A 123 8.02 4.95 2.21
N VAL A 124 9.32 4.68 2.08
CA VAL A 124 9.82 3.51 1.32
C VAL A 124 9.20 2.22 1.83
N GLU A 125 9.07 2.10 3.15
CA GLU A 125 8.50 0.94 3.83
C GLU A 125 7.00 0.74 3.52
N GLN A 126 6.32 1.79 3.02
CA GLN A 126 4.88 1.76 2.72
C GLN A 126 4.57 1.49 1.25
N ARG A 127 5.57 1.29 0.40
CA ARG A 127 5.42 1.06 -1.04
C ARG A 127 5.19 -0.41 -1.36
N GLU A 128 4.05 -0.93 -0.94
CA GLU A 128 3.73 -2.36 -1.04
C GLU A 128 2.81 -2.70 -2.20
N LEU A 129 2.01 -1.72 -2.69
CA LEU A 129 1.07 -1.98 -3.76
C LEU A 129 1.78 -2.13 -5.10
N ILE A 130 1.89 -3.37 -5.55
CA ILE A 130 2.44 -3.70 -6.89
C ILE A 130 1.38 -3.52 -7.95
N ILE A 131 1.79 -2.87 -9.03
CA ILE A 131 1.09 -2.83 -10.30
C ILE A 131 1.76 -3.85 -11.23
N PRO A 132 1.04 -4.86 -11.71
CA PRO A 132 1.61 -5.84 -12.63
C PRO A 132 2.03 -5.19 -13.94
N ARG A 133 3.12 -5.69 -14.54
CA ARG A 133 3.63 -5.23 -15.83
C ARG A 133 3.60 -6.34 -16.86
N ALA A 134 3.47 -5.95 -18.13
CA ALA A 134 3.49 -6.86 -19.28
C ALA A 134 2.42 -7.98 -19.21
N VAL A 135 1.34 -7.73 -18.48
CA VAL A 135 0.16 -8.61 -18.41
C VAL A 135 -1.07 -7.84 -18.87
N LYS A 136 -2.12 -8.56 -19.25
CA LYS A 136 -3.40 -7.97 -19.63
C LYS A 136 -3.96 -7.14 -18.46
N GLY A 137 -4.33 -5.89 -18.70
CA GLY A 137 -4.82 -4.98 -17.67
C GLY A 137 -3.74 -4.28 -16.83
N GLY A 138 -2.46 -4.65 -16.97
CA GLY A 138 -1.34 -4.05 -16.26
C GLY A 138 -0.61 -2.96 -17.03
N ILE A 139 0.47 -2.43 -16.45
CA ILE A 139 1.34 -1.43 -17.08
C ILE A 139 2.10 -2.07 -18.23
N GLY A 140 2.04 -1.44 -19.42
CA GLY A 140 2.85 -1.81 -20.59
C GLY A 140 4.26 -1.22 -20.56
N GLN A 141 4.83 -1.00 -21.75
CA GLN A 141 6.16 -0.39 -21.93
C GLN A 141 6.14 1.15 -21.88
N SER A 142 4.96 1.76 -21.98
CA SER A 142 4.83 3.22 -21.95
C SER A 142 5.07 3.80 -20.56
N ASN A 143 5.69 4.98 -20.51
CA ASN A 143 5.85 5.75 -19.26
C ASN A 143 4.53 6.35 -18.76
N VAL A 144 3.46 6.32 -19.57
CA VAL A 144 2.12 6.76 -19.18
C VAL A 144 1.13 5.61 -19.40
N TRP A 145 0.39 5.26 -18.36
CA TRP A 145 -0.65 4.26 -18.39
C TRP A 145 -1.97 4.88 -17.92
N TYR A 146 -3.00 4.80 -18.74
CA TYR A 146 -4.29 5.47 -18.48
C TYR A 146 -5.24 4.62 -17.63
N ALA A 147 -4.97 3.33 -17.48
CA ALA A 147 -5.82 2.38 -16.77
C ALA A 147 -7.31 2.38 -17.21
N ASP A 148 -7.54 2.70 -18.47
CA ASP A 148 -8.87 2.93 -19.08
C ASP A 148 -9.55 1.66 -19.59
N LYS A 149 -8.91 0.51 -19.43
CA LYS A 149 -9.44 -0.78 -19.90
C LYS A 149 -10.21 -1.49 -18.81
N GLU A 150 -11.19 -2.30 -19.19
CA GLU A 150 -11.97 -3.12 -18.26
C GLU A 150 -11.07 -4.01 -17.37
N GLU A 151 -10.07 -4.64 -17.98
CA GLU A 151 -9.14 -5.52 -17.25
C GLU A 151 -8.24 -4.79 -16.25
N SER A 152 -8.20 -3.45 -16.31
CA SER A 152 -7.44 -2.61 -15.37
C SER A 152 -8.26 -2.22 -14.12
N GLN A 153 -9.57 -2.43 -14.12
CA GLN A 153 -10.49 -1.90 -13.10
C GLN A 153 -10.18 -2.42 -11.69
N GLU A 154 -9.77 -3.68 -11.56
CA GLU A 154 -9.39 -4.22 -10.27
C GLU A 154 -8.13 -3.53 -9.71
N ILE A 155 -7.15 -3.23 -10.57
CA ILE A 155 -5.96 -2.47 -10.17
C ILE A 155 -6.36 -1.05 -9.77
N VAL A 156 -7.23 -0.40 -10.55
CA VAL A 156 -7.75 0.95 -10.24
C VAL A 156 -8.46 0.95 -8.90
N ARG A 157 -9.31 -0.04 -8.61
CA ARG A 157 -10.00 -0.18 -7.34
C ARG A 157 -9.02 -0.30 -6.17
N ARG A 158 -7.99 -1.13 -6.29
CA ARG A 158 -6.97 -1.32 -5.26
C ARG A 158 -6.15 -0.06 -5.02
N VAL A 159 -5.80 0.67 -6.09
CA VAL A 159 -5.12 1.96 -5.99
C VAL A 159 -6.02 2.99 -5.33
N ALA A 160 -7.31 3.02 -5.68
CA ALA A 160 -8.28 3.93 -5.05
C ALA A 160 -8.43 3.67 -3.54
N LEU A 161 -8.46 2.41 -3.11
CA LEU A 161 -8.46 2.05 -1.69
C LEU A 161 -7.19 2.55 -0.98
N LEU A 162 -6.02 2.36 -1.58
CA LEU A 162 -4.78 2.91 -1.01
C LEU A 162 -4.83 4.43 -0.88
N ILE A 163 -5.34 5.12 -1.90
CA ILE A 163 -5.40 6.60 -1.93
C ILE A 163 -6.40 7.16 -0.93
N ASN A 164 -7.57 6.51 -0.78
CA ASN A 164 -8.66 7.02 0.05
C ASN A 164 -8.54 6.57 1.50
N ASP A 165 -8.12 5.33 1.71
CA ASP A 165 -8.18 4.67 3.02
C ASP A 165 -6.79 4.49 3.64
N GLY A 166 -5.72 4.80 2.92
CA GLY A 166 -4.35 4.57 3.37
C GLY A 166 -4.00 3.09 3.57
N VAL A 167 -4.88 2.20 3.11
CA VAL A 167 -4.75 0.75 3.28
C VAL A 167 -4.27 0.16 1.96
N THR A 168 -3.13 -0.53 1.99
CA THR A 168 -2.78 -1.45 0.90
C THR A 168 -3.75 -2.63 1.00
N PRO A 169 -4.64 -2.84 -0.01
CA PRO A 169 -5.59 -3.94 0.05
C PRO A 169 -4.85 -5.25 0.26
N ALA A 170 -5.30 -6.06 1.23
CA ALA A 170 -4.80 -7.41 1.39
C ALA A 170 -4.90 -8.15 0.05
N LEU A 171 -3.89 -8.95 -0.26
CA LEU A 171 -3.98 -9.84 -1.43
C LEU A 171 -5.24 -10.69 -1.26
N PRO A 172 -6.09 -10.82 -2.31
CA PRO A 172 -7.16 -11.82 -2.26
C PRO A 172 -6.54 -13.17 -1.95
N ASP A 173 -7.27 -14.00 -1.19
CA ASP A 173 -6.86 -15.39 -0.94
C ASP A 173 -6.44 -16.00 -2.26
N VAL A 174 -5.20 -16.44 -2.31
CA VAL A 174 -4.57 -16.94 -3.53
C VAL A 174 -5.38 -18.10 -4.05
N ASP A 175 -5.96 -17.95 -5.24
CA ASP A 175 -6.54 -19.06 -5.98
C ASP A 175 -5.43 -20.10 -6.23
N GLN A 176 -5.56 -21.28 -5.61
CA GLN A 176 -4.56 -22.34 -5.63
C GLN A 176 -4.33 -22.97 -7.02
N SER A 177 -4.97 -22.45 -8.08
CA SER A 177 -4.84 -22.96 -9.45
C SER A 177 -3.69 -22.36 -10.27
N GLN A 178 -2.95 -21.38 -9.75
CA GLN A 178 -1.82 -20.77 -10.46
C GLN A 178 -0.50 -21.09 -9.74
N SER A 179 0.45 -21.67 -10.48
CA SER A 179 1.82 -21.89 -10.02
C SER A 179 2.47 -20.56 -9.65
N ILE A 180 2.76 -20.36 -8.36
CA ILE A 180 3.37 -19.15 -7.82
C ILE A 180 4.85 -19.45 -7.57
N LEU A 181 5.72 -18.58 -8.07
CA LEU A 181 7.12 -18.54 -7.64
C LEU A 181 7.16 -18.28 -6.13
N GLU A 182 7.56 -19.28 -5.37
CA GLU A 182 7.71 -19.20 -3.92
C GLU A 182 8.78 -18.16 -3.56
N GLY A 183 8.51 -17.34 -2.56
CA GLY A 183 9.45 -16.33 -2.05
C GLY A 183 8.91 -14.90 -2.06
N ASN A 184 7.60 -14.67 -1.80
CA ASN A 184 7.04 -13.33 -1.77
C ASN A 184 7.34 -12.62 -0.43
N PRO A 185 8.24 -11.59 -0.40
CA PRO A 185 8.65 -10.88 0.83
C PRO A 185 7.53 -10.09 1.53
N ARG A 186 6.35 -10.02 0.96
CA ARG A 186 5.28 -9.04 1.29
C ARG A 186 4.47 -9.37 2.52
N LEU A 187 4.15 -10.65 2.72
CA LEU A 187 3.47 -11.09 3.95
C LEU A 187 4.34 -10.78 5.17
N VAL A 188 5.65 -10.86 4.99
CA VAL A 188 6.65 -10.57 6.04
C VAL A 188 6.65 -9.09 6.42
N THR A 189 6.46 -8.17 5.46
CA THR A 189 6.54 -6.72 5.73
C THR A 189 5.29 -6.20 6.41
N HIS A 190 4.10 -6.67 6.04
CA HIS A 190 2.85 -6.30 6.71
C HIS A 190 2.84 -6.79 8.17
N LEU A 191 3.20 -8.03 8.39
CA LEU A 191 3.33 -8.61 9.74
C LEU A 191 4.45 -7.96 10.58
N ARG A 192 5.52 -7.46 9.96
CA ARG A 192 6.59 -6.71 10.66
C ARG A 192 6.11 -5.35 11.17
N ARG A 193 5.24 -4.65 10.46
CA ARG A 193 4.74 -3.31 10.86
C ARG A 193 3.89 -3.36 12.11
N GLU A 194 2.97 -4.30 12.17
CA GLU A 194 2.12 -4.48 13.35
C GLU A 194 2.94 -4.96 14.57
N ARG A 195 4.06 -5.64 14.34
CA ARG A 195 4.93 -6.16 15.41
C ARG A 195 5.91 -5.15 16.00
N ASN A 196 6.25 -4.08 15.28
CA ASN A 196 7.36 -3.19 15.66
C ASN A 196 6.96 -1.77 16.07
N SER A 197 5.68 -1.40 16.09
CA SER A 197 5.29 -0.09 16.57
C SER A 197 5.41 -0.02 18.10
N ALA A 198 5.95 1.08 18.62
CA ALA A 198 6.07 1.30 20.07
C ALA A 198 4.72 1.18 20.79
N ILE A 199 3.63 1.59 20.12
CA ILE A 199 2.28 1.51 20.66
C ILE A 199 1.76 0.07 20.75
N VAL A 200 2.08 -0.81 19.76
CA VAL A 200 1.72 -2.22 19.80
C VAL A 200 2.42 -2.92 20.95
N LYS A 201 3.71 -2.66 21.14
CA LYS A 201 4.45 -3.16 22.29
C LYS A 201 3.86 -2.66 23.60
N ALA A 202 3.59 -1.38 23.71
CA ALA A 202 2.99 -0.80 24.91
C ALA A 202 1.61 -1.41 25.23
N LYS A 203 0.77 -1.69 24.21
CA LYS A 203 -0.52 -2.39 24.40
C LYS A 203 -0.34 -3.81 24.92
N LYS A 204 0.57 -4.60 24.34
CA LYS A 204 0.89 -5.95 24.81
C LYS A 204 1.41 -5.95 26.24
N ASP A 205 2.37 -5.08 26.54
CA ASP A 205 2.95 -4.93 27.87
C ASP A 205 1.89 -4.52 28.93
N ALA A 206 0.93 -3.68 28.55
CA ALA A 206 -0.16 -3.28 29.42
C ALA A 206 -1.08 -4.47 29.76
N ILE A 207 -1.44 -5.29 28.75
CA ILE A 207 -2.28 -6.47 28.96
C ILE A 207 -1.55 -7.52 29.79
N LEU A 208 -0.27 -7.79 29.49
CA LEU A 208 0.54 -8.73 30.26
C LEU A 208 0.67 -8.32 31.74
N ARG A 209 0.88 -7.02 32.00
CA ARG A 209 0.91 -6.52 33.39
C ARG A 209 -0.43 -6.66 34.10
N ALA A 210 -1.53 -6.49 33.39
CA ALA A 210 -2.88 -6.53 33.98
C ALA A 210 -3.38 -7.96 34.19
N THR A 211 -3.07 -8.90 33.29
CA THR A 211 -3.68 -10.23 33.23
C THR A 211 -2.69 -11.40 33.39
N GLY A 212 -1.39 -11.13 33.25
CA GLY A 212 -0.35 -12.15 33.22
C GLY A 212 -0.32 -13.01 31.95
N LYS A 213 -1.22 -12.79 31.00
CA LYS A 213 -1.36 -13.57 29.77
C LYS A 213 -1.67 -12.68 28.57
N LEU A 214 -1.31 -13.14 27.36
CA LEU A 214 -1.59 -12.45 26.11
C LEU A 214 -2.57 -13.28 25.27
N CYS A 215 -3.85 -13.21 25.62
CA CYS A 215 -4.92 -13.94 24.95
C CYS A 215 -5.60 -13.11 23.86
N CYS A 216 -6.05 -13.78 22.80
CA CYS A 216 -6.89 -13.16 21.77
C CYS A 216 -8.21 -12.65 22.37
N GLU A 217 -8.51 -11.36 22.24
CA GLU A 217 -9.72 -10.75 22.78
C GLU A 217 -11.01 -11.26 22.12
N ALA A 218 -10.93 -11.84 20.91
CA ALA A 218 -12.08 -12.40 20.23
C ALA A 218 -12.34 -13.87 20.58
N CYS A 219 -11.32 -14.73 20.66
CA CYS A 219 -11.51 -16.19 20.81
C CYS A 219 -10.87 -16.79 22.07
N GLY A 220 -10.08 -16.02 22.82
CA GLY A 220 -9.38 -16.48 24.02
C GLY A 220 -8.13 -17.33 23.74
N PHE A 221 -7.70 -17.47 22.48
CA PHE A 221 -6.53 -18.27 22.13
C PHE A 221 -5.26 -17.64 22.69
N ASP A 222 -4.43 -18.43 23.38
CA ASP A 222 -3.14 -18.04 23.88
C ASP A 222 -2.05 -18.83 23.14
N PHE A 223 -1.14 -18.12 22.48
CA PHE A 223 -0.06 -18.76 21.73
C PHE A 223 0.96 -19.43 22.65
N LYS A 224 1.20 -18.86 23.83
CA LYS A 224 2.14 -19.43 24.81
C LYS A 224 1.62 -20.76 25.39
N ASP A 225 0.32 -20.85 25.67
CA ASP A 225 -0.30 -22.10 26.15
C ASP A 225 -0.21 -23.24 25.11
N VAL A 226 -0.22 -22.89 23.80
CA VAL A 226 -0.22 -23.89 22.70
C VAL A 226 1.18 -24.20 22.20
N TYR A 227 2.06 -23.20 22.06
CA TYR A 227 3.38 -23.31 21.42
C TYR A 227 4.55 -23.16 22.40
N GLY A 228 4.28 -23.02 23.72
CA GLY A 228 5.31 -22.78 24.72
C GLY A 228 6.08 -21.48 24.47
N GLU A 229 7.39 -21.51 24.66
CA GLU A 229 8.26 -20.34 24.47
C GLU A 229 8.20 -19.76 23.06
N LEU A 230 7.93 -20.56 22.03
CA LEU A 230 7.78 -20.09 20.65
C LEU A 230 6.54 -19.19 20.46
N GLY A 231 5.54 -19.34 21.32
CA GLY A 231 4.31 -18.54 21.30
C GLY A 231 4.36 -17.33 22.22
N GLU A 232 5.47 -17.11 22.93
CA GLU A 232 5.59 -16.01 23.88
C GLU A 232 5.48 -14.66 23.15
N ASP A 233 4.67 -13.76 23.70
CA ASP A 233 4.37 -12.43 23.15
C ASP A 233 3.82 -12.40 21.70
N PHE A 234 3.41 -13.57 21.18
CA PHE A 234 2.89 -13.68 19.83
C PHE A 234 1.38 -13.44 19.78
N CYS A 235 0.99 -12.23 19.44
CA CYS A 235 -0.35 -11.80 19.07
C CYS A 235 -0.25 -10.60 18.12
N GLU A 236 -1.32 -10.32 17.39
CA GLU A 236 -1.40 -9.19 16.47
C GLU A 236 -2.24 -8.08 17.09
N ALA A 237 -1.89 -6.82 16.83
CA ALA A 237 -2.70 -5.68 17.23
C ALA A 237 -3.64 -5.31 16.10
N HIS A 238 -4.91 -5.11 16.43
CA HIS A 238 -5.96 -4.73 15.50
C HIS A 238 -6.53 -3.36 15.88
N HIS A 239 -6.66 -2.45 14.90
CA HIS A 239 -7.29 -1.14 15.14
C HIS A 239 -8.81 -1.30 15.19
N LEU A 240 -9.42 -0.90 16.31
CA LEU A 240 -10.87 -0.99 16.53
C LEU A 240 -11.68 -0.10 15.58
N GLN A 241 -11.08 1.01 15.15
CA GLN A 241 -11.65 1.87 14.12
C GLN A 241 -10.72 1.88 12.91
N PRO A 242 -11.27 1.67 11.70
CA PRO A 242 -10.48 1.81 10.48
C PRO A 242 -9.87 3.20 10.42
N LEU A 243 -8.56 3.29 10.30
CA LEU A 243 -7.84 4.57 10.12
C LEU A 243 -8.34 5.35 8.88
N SER A 244 -9.06 4.67 8.00
CA SER A 244 -9.68 5.19 6.78
C SER A 244 -10.82 6.20 7.00
N LYS A 245 -11.37 6.32 8.20
CA LYS A 245 -12.48 7.25 8.51
C LYS A 245 -12.05 8.56 9.14
N ALA A 246 -10.76 8.78 9.30
CA ALA A 246 -10.26 9.99 9.95
C ALA A 246 -9.71 10.99 8.92
N ASP A 247 -10.26 12.18 8.92
CA ASP A 247 -9.71 13.32 8.16
C ASP A 247 -8.47 13.85 8.89
N GLY A 248 -7.25 13.40 8.48
CA GLY A 248 -6.00 13.92 8.98
C GLY A 248 -5.10 12.92 9.71
N ILE A 249 -4.05 13.43 10.37
CA ILE A 249 -3.11 12.61 11.18
C ILE A 249 -3.86 12.15 12.44
N VAL A 250 -4.15 10.86 12.54
CA VAL A 250 -4.78 10.25 13.72
C VAL A 250 -3.73 9.88 14.73
N LYS A 251 -3.85 10.38 15.94
CA LYS A 251 -3.11 9.88 17.09
C LYS A 251 -3.78 8.57 17.52
N THR A 252 -3.13 7.43 17.35
CA THR A 252 -3.61 6.15 17.89
C THR A 252 -3.28 6.07 19.38
N GLU A 253 -4.26 5.73 20.20
CA GLU A 253 -4.11 5.49 21.64
C GLU A 253 -4.18 3.98 21.93
N LEU A 254 -3.81 3.56 23.14
CA LEU A 254 -3.82 2.12 23.49
C LEU A 254 -5.24 1.52 23.45
N GLU A 255 -6.23 2.32 23.72
CA GLU A 255 -7.65 1.97 23.70
C GLU A 255 -8.18 1.73 22.28
N ASP A 256 -7.52 2.30 21.27
CA ASP A 256 -7.88 2.10 19.86
C ASP A 256 -7.41 0.75 19.30
N LEU A 257 -6.65 0.00 20.11
CA LEU A 257 -6.09 -1.28 19.72
C LEU A 257 -6.69 -2.43 20.52
N ALA A 258 -7.00 -3.53 19.83
CA ALA A 258 -7.29 -4.84 20.43
C ALA A 258 -6.19 -5.84 20.09
N ILE A 259 -5.95 -6.81 20.99
CA ILE A 259 -5.02 -7.90 20.74
C ILE A 259 -5.79 -9.13 20.27
N VAL A 260 -5.41 -9.64 19.11
CA VAL A 260 -6.08 -10.78 18.46
C VAL A 260 -5.08 -11.82 17.95
N CYS A 261 -5.52 -13.06 17.81
CA CYS A 261 -4.73 -14.06 17.10
C CYS A 261 -4.79 -13.82 15.60
N SER A 262 -3.81 -14.32 14.83
CA SER A 262 -3.72 -14.17 13.38
C SER A 262 -4.97 -14.64 12.63
N ASN A 263 -5.63 -15.69 13.12
CA ASN A 263 -6.86 -16.19 12.51
C ASN A 263 -8.03 -15.22 12.69
N CYS A 264 -8.26 -14.76 13.92
CA CYS A 264 -9.32 -13.79 14.21
C CYS A 264 -9.08 -12.47 13.46
N HIS A 265 -7.83 -11.99 13.42
CA HIS A 265 -7.46 -10.78 12.70
C HIS A 265 -7.83 -10.88 11.21
N ARG A 266 -7.46 -11.97 10.55
CA ARG A 266 -7.82 -12.21 9.15
C ARG A 266 -9.32 -12.30 8.91
N ILE A 267 -10.08 -12.97 9.81
CA ILE A 267 -11.54 -13.07 9.70
C ILE A 267 -12.21 -11.70 9.85
N ILE A 268 -11.74 -10.86 10.77
CA ILE A 268 -12.25 -9.49 10.95
C ILE A 268 -12.12 -8.70 9.64
N HIS A 269 -10.95 -8.76 9.02
CA HIS A 269 -10.68 -8.04 7.78
C HIS A 269 -11.32 -8.66 6.51
N ARG A 270 -11.86 -9.87 6.60
CA ARG A 270 -12.52 -10.55 5.47
C ARG A 270 -13.96 -10.06 5.24
N THR A 271 -14.56 -9.39 6.20
CA THR A 271 -15.95 -8.95 6.13
C THR A 271 -16.06 -7.49 5.74
N ASP A 272 -17.08 -7.14 4.96
CA ASP A 272 -17.43 -5.77 4.63
C ASP A 272 -18.92 -5.55 4.98
N PRO A 273 -19.26 -4.68 5.93
CA PRO A 273 -18.34 -3.92 6.79
C PRO A 273 -17.53 -4.83 7.74
N MET A 274 -16.35 -4.33 8.15
CA MET A 274 -15.45 -5.03 9.06
C MET A 274 -16.14 -5.40 10.38
N LEU A 275 -16.01 -6.66 10.80
CA LEU A 275 -16.60 -7.16 12.06
C LEU A 275 -15.92 -6.50 13.27
N SER A 276 -16.73 -6.12 14.26
CA SER A 276 -16.17 -5.75 15.56
C SER A 276 -15.67 -6.99 16.32
N ILE A 277 -14.70 -6.78 17.21
CA ILE A 277 -14.19 -7.84 18.11
C ILE A 277 -15.33 -8.52 18.87
N LEU A 278 -16.26 -7.72 19.41
CA LEU A 278 -17.40 -8.24 20.16
C LEU A 278 -18.34 -9.09 19.28
N SER A 279 -18.59 -8.67 18.04
CA SER A 279 -19.43 -9.42 17.11
C SER A 279 -18.80 -10.75 16.74
N LEU A 280 -17.47 -10.77 16.50
CA LEU A 280 -16.75 -12.01 16.23
C LEU A 280 -16.75 -12.94 17.46
N ALA A 281 -16.52 -12.40 18.66
CA ALA A 281 -16.55 -13.18 19.89
C ALA A 281 -17.92 -13.85 20.12
N LYS A 282 -19.02 -13.12 19.95
CA LYS A 282 -20.38 -13.67 20.04
C LYS A 282 -20.61 -14.77 19.00
N HIS A 283 -20.20 -14.54 17.75
CA HIS A 283 -20.31 -15.55 16.70
C HIS A 283 -19.56 -16.84 17.07
N LEU A 284 -18.32 -16.72 17.54
CA LEU A 284 -17.52 -17.88 17.96
C LEU A 284 -18.11 -18.62 19.16
N GLN A 285 -18.68 -17.90 20.13
CA GLN A 285 -19.40 -18.52 21.26
C GLN A 285 -20.62 -19.32 20.77
N HIS A 286 -21.42 -18.73 19.88
CA HIS A 286 -22.60 -19.42 19.31
C HIS A 286 -22.20 -20.70 18.56
N GLN A 287 -21.12 -20.65 17.74
CA GLN A 287 -20.62 -21.84 17.04
C GLN A 287 -20.14 -22.95 18.00
N ARG A 288 -19.52 -22.58 19.13
CA ARG A 288 -19.04 -23.55 20.14
C ARG A 288 -20.18 -24.21 20.92
N THR A 289 -21.33 -23.58 21.03
CA THR A 289 -22.50 -24.11 21.75
C THR A 289 -23.44 -24.97 20.88
N GLN A 290 -23.21 -25.04 19.56
CA GLN A 290 -23.99 -25.91 18.69
C GLN A 290 -23.52 -27.36 18.78
N PRO A 291 -24.43 -28.33 19.07
CA PRO A 291 -24.04 -29.71 19.43
C PRO A 291 -23.52 -30.58 18.30
N ASN A 292 -23.38 -30.07 17.07
CA ASN A 292 -23.00 -30.86 15.89
C ASN A 292 -21.98 -30.22 14.96
N VAL A 293 -21.16 -29.30 15.42
CA VAL A 293 -19.99 -28.87 14.64
C VAL A 293 -18.79 -29.66 15.13
N PRO A 294 -18.31 -30.70 14.42
CA PRO A 294 -17.02 -31.28 14.73
C PRO A 294 -16.02 -30.12 14.64
N LEU A 295 -15.32 -29.82 15.75
CA LEU A 295 -14.09 -29.02 15.68
C LEU A 295 -13.24 -29.70 14.62
N GLY A 296 -13.14 -29.08 13.43
CA GLY A 296 -12.48 -29.68 12.28
C GLY A 296 -11.03 -29.97 12.57
N ARG A 297 -10.78 -31.11 13.19
CA ARG A 297 -9.51 -31.77 13.12
C ARG A 297 -9.43 -32.34 11.73
N CYS A 298 -8.86 -31.58 10.78
CA CYS A 298 -8.35 -32.18 9.56
C CYS A 298 -7.45 -33.33 10.00
N ALA A 299 -7.88 -34.56 9.74
CA ALA A 299 -7.05 -35.73 9.95
C ALA A 299 -5.90 -35.63 8.93
N ILE A 300 -4.76 -35.10 9.38
CA ILE A 300 -3.54 -35.08 8.57
C ILE A 300 -3.06 -36.53 8.49
N LYS A 301 -3.29 -37.18 7.35
CA LYS A 301 -2.65 -38.46 7.06
C LYS A 301 -1.14 -38.18 6.89
N PRO A 302 -0.26 -38.85 7.65
CA PRO A 302 1.16 -38.65 7.47
C PRO A 302 1.57 -38.98 6.04
N ALA A 303 2.28 -38.10 5.38
CA ALA A 303 2.84 -38.34 4.07
C ALA A 303 3.80 -39.53 4.16
N LYS A 304 3.60 -40.54 3.34
CA LYS A 304 4.57 -41.63 3.20
C LYS A 304 5.88 -41.03 2.67
N ARG A 305 6.93 -41.08 3.46
CA ARG A 305 8.28 -40.77 2.98
C ARG A 305 8.63 -41.77 1.86
N ARG A 306 8.96 -41.28 0.70
CA ARG A 306 9.70 -42.00 -0.33
C ARG A 306 11.18 -41.83 -0.13
#